data_6bb64d90abbd90820f93509bdcf385b7
#
_entry.id   6bb64d90abbd90820f93509bdcf385b7
#
_cell.length_a   1.000
_cell.length_b   1.000
_cell.length_c   1.000
_cell.angle_alpha   90.00
_cell.angle_beta   90.00
_cell.angle_gamma   90.00
#
_symmetry.space_group_name_H-M   'P 1'
#
loop_
_entity.id
_entity.type
_entity.pdbx_description
1 polymer ?
#
loop_
_entity_poly.entity_id
_entity_poly.type
_entity_poly.pdbx_seq_one_letter_code
_entity_poly.pdbx_strand_id
1 'polypeptide(L)'
;MDYKKMDTKSLNQLLINRIGELQQQGLVDDYFRHCHSLKEDNGPFFFVELIHVFLADAYKVVKEMEKAIDQSHVDYNQMYVHCIKLKGSAACIGACRLRNACTYLRQAIDDKSRDQCCLALNDIKQEYNYLQSPLDNIFKLEQEIVSREASKS
;
A
#
# COMPACT_ATOMS: atom_id res chain seq x y z
N MET A 1 -17.34 -10.66 -7.74
CA MET A 1 -18.54 -10.35 -6.92
C MET A 1 -19.17 -9.06 -7.40
N ASP A 2 -20.48 -9.06 -7.56
CA ASP A 2 -21.19 -7.86 -8.00
C ASP A 2 -21.69 -7.07 -6.78
N TYR A 3 -20.94 -6.06 -6.39
CA TYR A 3 -21.25 -5.21 -5.24
C TYR A 3 -22.51 -4.37 -5.44
N LYS A 4 -22.91 -4.15 -6.70
CA LYS A 4 -24.08 -3.31 -7.01
C LYS A 4 -25.39 -3.91 -6.52
N LYS A 5 -25.44 -5.24 -6.33
CA LYS A 5 -26.62 -5.97 -5.85
C LYS A 5 -26.74 -6.00 -4.34
N MET A 6 -25.68 -5.61 -3.61
CA MET A 6 -25.67 -5.63 -2.16
C MET A 6 -26.23 -4.32 -1.60
N ASP A 7 -26.90 -4.39 -0.44
CA ASP A 7 -27.33 -3.16 0.23
C ASP A 7 -26.12 -2.46 0.89
N THR A 8 -26.31 -1.20 1.24
CA THR A 8 -25.22 -0.36 1.80
C THR A 8 -24.69 -0.92 3.11
N LYS A 9 -25.59 -1.43 3.97
CA LYS A 9 -25.19 -2.02 5.26
C LYS A 9 -24.29 -3.23 5.06
N SER A 10 -24.65 -4.11 4.13
CA SER A 10 -23.85 -5.31 3.79
C SER A 10 -22.50 -4.93 3.19
N LEU A 11 -22.46 -3.90 2.34
CA LEU A 11 -21.21 -3.41 1.77
C LEU A 11 -20.26 -2.88 2.85
N ASN A 12 -20.77 -2.08 3.79
CA ASN A 12 -19.96 -1.56 4.89
C ASN A 12 -19.43 -2.68 5.78
N GLN A 13 -20.26 -3.69 6.07
CA GLN A 13 -19.82 -4.83 6.87
C GLN A 13 -18.74 -5.63 6.14
N LEU A 14 -18.90 -5.84 4.84
CA LEU A 14 -17.90 -6.54 4.02
C LEU A 14 -16.58 -5.77 4.02
N LEU A 15 -16.64 -4.45 3.89
CA LEU A 15 -15.44 -3.59 3.91
C LEU A 15 -14.67 -3.76 5.24
N ILE A 16 -15.38 -3.67 6.36
CA ILE A 16 -14.78 -3.83 7.69
C ILE A 16 -14.15 -5.22 7.82
N ASN A 17 -14.83 -6.26 7.32
CA ASN A 17 -14.30 -7.62 7.34
C ASN A 17 -13.04 -7.76 6.50
N ARG A 18 -13.00 -7.15 5.32
CA ARG A 18 -11.80 -7.17 4.44
C ARG A 18 -10.61 -6.48 5.08
N ILE A 19 -10.84 -5.33 5.73
CA ILE A 19 -9.79 -4.62 6.47
C ILE A 19 -9.26 -5.51 7.61
N GLY A 20 -10.17 -6.14 8.36
CA GLY A 20 -9.80 -7.05 9.44
C GLY A 20 -8.99 -8.25 8.97
N GLU A 21 -9.32 -8.81 7.81
CA GLU A 21 -8.59 -9.93 7.20
C GLU A 21 -7.13 -9.55 6.90
N LEU A 22 -6.92 -8.36 6.31
CA LEU A 22 -5.57 -7.86 6.02
C LEU A 22 -4.75 -7.68 7.29
N GLN A 23 -5.38 -7.17 8.33
CA GLN A 23 -4.72 -6.98 9.63
C GLN A 23 -4.39 -8.33 10.27
N GLN A 24 -5.30 -9.29 10.19
CA GLN A 24 -5.09 -10.64 10.72
C GLN A 24 -3.96 -11.36 10.01
N GLN A 25 -3.81 -11.13 8.70
CA GLN A 25 -2.70 -11.68 7.90
C GLN A 25 -1.38 -10.97 8.15
N GLY A 26 -1.38 -9.88 8.91
CA GLY A 26 -0.20 -9.09 9.23
C GLY A 26 0.29 -8.19 8.10
N LEU A 27 -0.47 -8.08 7.00
CA LEU A 27 -0.11 -7.22 5.87
C LEU A 27 -0.22 -5.74 6.21
N VAL A 28 -1.19 -5.40 7.07
CA VAL A 28 -1.38 -4.05 7.59
C VAL A 28 -1.51 -4.09 9.10
N ASP A 29 -1.26 -2.96 9.76
CA ASP A 29 -1.47 -2.80 11.20
C ASP A 29 -2.76 -2.02 11.47
N ASP A 30 -3.00 -1.64 12.74
CA ASP A 30 -4.19 -0.89 13.16
C ASP A 30 -4.33 0.44 12.43
N TYR A 31 -3.23 1.00 11.92
CA TYR A 31 -3.25 2.29 11.27
C TYR A 31 -4.09 2.28 9.99
N PHE A 32 -4.14 1.15 9.27
CA PHE A 32 -4.99 1.06 8.07
C PHE A 32 -6.47 1.25 8.42
N ARG A 33 -6.93 0.63 9.50
CA ARG A 33 -8.30 0.82 10.00
C ARG A 33 -8.53 2.27 10.43
N HIS A 34 -7.53 2.87 11.08
CA HIS A 34 -7.57 4.28 11.45
C HIS A 34 -7.73 5.18 10.21
N CYS A 35 -7.01 4.88 9.13
CA CYS A 35 -7.14 5.61 7.86
C CYS A 35 -8.59 5.59 7.35
N HIS A 36 -9.27 4.46 7.45
CA HIS A 36 -10.68 4.37 7.08
C HIS A 36 -11.54 5.31 7.93
N SER A 37 -11.28 5.38 9.24
CA SER A 37 -12.04 6.25 10.15
C SER A 37 -11.82 7.74 9.87
N LEU A 38 -10.71 8.11 9.26
CA LEU A 38 -10.40 9.50 8.92
C LEU A 38 -11.32 10.10 7.85
N LYS A 39 -12.15 9.30 7.20
CA LYS A 39 -13.20 9.78 6.30
C LYS A 39 -14.15 10.75 7.00
N GLU A 40 -14.38 10.55 8.29
CA GLU A 40 -15.29 11.42 9.07
C GLU A 40 -14.81 12.88 9.06
N ASP A 41 -13.51 13.11 9.14
CA ASP A 41 -12.93 14.46 9.19
C ASP A 41 -12.45 14.98 7.84
N ASN A 42 -12.14 14.08 6.89
CA ASN A 42 -11.48 14.43 5.62
C ASN A 42 -12.36 14.22 4.40
N GLY A 43 -13.60 13.76 4.60
CA GLY A 43 -14.56 13.59 3.52
C GLY A 43 -14.65 12.15 3.01
N PRO A 44 -15.75 11.84 2.28
CA PRO A 44 -16.05 10.46 1.89
C PRO A 44 -15.04 9.84 0.92
N PHE A 45 -14.34 10.65 0.13
CA PHE A 45 -13.38 10.17 -0.87
C PHE A 45 -11.98 9.93 -0.30
N PHE A 46 -11.73 10.29 0.96
CA PHE A 46 -10.40 10.25 1.57
C PHE A 46 -9.76 8.86 1.48
N PHE A 47 -10.51 7.83 1.88
CA PHE A 47 -9.97 6.47 1.97
C PHE A 47 -9.72 5.88 0.58
N VAL A 48 -10.66 6.07 -0.36
CA VAL A 48 -10.49 5.56 -1.72
C VAL A 48 -9.31 6.23 -2.42
N GLU A 49 -9.11 7.53 -2.23
CA GLU A 49 -7.97 8.24 -2.80
C GLU A 49 -6.66 7.82 -2.17
N LEU A 50 -6.65 7.59 -0.86
CA LEU A 50 -5.46 7.14 -0.15
C LEU A 50 -4.95 5.80 -0.70
N ILE A 51 -5.84 4.84 -0.90
CA ILE A 51 -5.50 3.53 -1.45
C ILE A 51 -4.98 3.68 -2.89
N HIS A 52 -5.68 4.47 -3.71
CA HIS A 52 -5.30 4.69 -5.11
C HIS A 52 -3.91 5.30 -5.21
N VAL A 53 -3.64 6.35 -4.45
CA VAL A 53 -2.34 7.04 -4.45
C VAL A 53 -1.24 6.10 -3.97
N PHE A 54 -1.50 5.33 -2.91
CA PHE A 54 -0.51 4.36 -2.41
C PHE A 54 -0.13 3.34 -3.48
N LEU A 55 -1.13 2.71 -4.13
CA LEU A 55 -0.85 1.68 -5.14
C LEU A 55 -0.07 2.24 -6.33
N ALA A 56 -0.43 3.44 -6.79
CA ALA A 56 0.24 4.07 -7.92
C ALA A 56 1.68 4.48 -7.57
N ASP A 57 1.88 5.14 -6.43
CA ASP A 57 3.19 5.62 -6.01
C ASP A 57 4.13 4.45 -5.68
N ALA A 58 3.64 3.43 -4.99
CA ALA A 58 4.45 2.26 -4.65
C ALA A 58 4.90 1.52 -5.92
N TYR A 59 4.00 1.34 -6.88
CA TYR A 59 4.34 0.71 -8.16
C TYR A 59 5.47 1.48 -8.85
N LYS A 60 5.32 2.81 -8.94
CA LYS A 60 6.31 3.67 -9.59
C LYS A 60 7.67 3.59 -8.91
N VAL A 61 7.71 3.66 -7.59
CA VAL A 61 8.97 3.62 -6.84
C VAL A 61 9.66 2.28 -6.99
N VAL A 62 8.91 1.17 -6.94
CA VAL A 62 9.46 -0.17 -7.14
C VAL A 62 10.10 -0.28 -8.52
N LYS A 63 9.43 0.22 -9.57
CA LYS A 63 9.99 0.23 -10.93
C LYS A 63 11.26 1.07 -11.04
N GLU A 64 11.30 2.21 -10.37
CA GLU A 64 12.50 3.06 -10.34
C GLU A 64 13.67 2.35 -9.64
N MET A 65 13.39 1.62 -8.54
CA MET A 65 14.41 0.84 -7.84
C MET A 65 14.94 -0.30 -8.71
N GLU A 66 14.06 -0.98 -9.46
CA GLU A 66 14.50 -2.04 -10.40
C GLU A 66 15.48 -1.49 -11.43
N LYS A 67 15.19 -0.31 -11.98
CA LYS A 67 16.07 0.36 -12.94
C LYS A 67 17.40 0.77 -12.30
N ALA A 68 17.36 1.30 -11.10
CA ALA A 68 18.54 1.78 -10.39
C ALA A 68 19.51 0.65 -10.05
N ILE A 69 19.00 -0.53 -9.66
CA ILE A 69 19.84 -1.67 -9.29
C ILE A 69 20.48 -2.35 -10.51
N ASP A 70 19.89 -2.19 -11.69
CA ASP A 70 20.40 -2.79 -12.94
C ASP A 70 21.54 -1.99 -13.57
N GLN A 71 21.86 -0.81 -13.06
CA GLN A 71 22.94 -0.01 -13.60
C GLN A 71 24.30 -0.68 -13.33
N SER A 72 25.26 -0.50 -14.25
CA SER A 72 26.62 -1.04 -14.09
C SER A 72 27.30 -0.50 -12.83
N HIS A 73 27.01 0.74 -12.45
CA HIS A 73 27.39 1.34 -11.19
C HIS A 73 26.15 1.79 -10.45
N VAL A 74 25.89 1.15 -9.31
CA VAL A 74 24.69 1.46 -8.51
C VAL A 74 24.87 2.83 -7.82
N ASP A 75 23.92 3.73 -8.03
CA ASP A 75 23.84 4.97 -7.28
C ASP A 75 23.07 4.70 -5.98
N TYR A 76 23.82 4.43 -4.90
CA TYR A 76 23.23 4.10 -3.60
C TYR A 76 22.48 5.29 -2.99
N ASN A 77 22.87 6.53 -3.31
CA ASN A 77 22.13 7.70 -2.86
C ASN A 77 20.73 7.75 -3.48
N GLN A 78 20.62 7.43 -4.77
CA GLN A 78 19.33 7.36 -5.45
C GLN A 78 18.48 6.22 -4.89
N MET A 79 19.07 5.05 -4.66
CA MET A 79 18.39 3.93 -4.02
C MET A 79 17.85 4.32 -2.64
N TYR A 80 18.64 5.07 -1.88
CA TYR A 80 18.23 5.54 -0.56
C TYR A 80 16.98 6.46 -0.65
N VAL A 81 16.97 7.38 -1.60
CA VAL A 81 15.80 8.27 -1.80
C VAL A 81 14.55 7.47 -2.12
N HIS A 82 14.66 6.49 -3.01
CA HIS A 82 13.53 5.61 -3.35
C HIS A 82 13.05 4.80 -2.14
N CYS A 83 13.99 4.28 -1.36
CA CYS A 83 13.70 3.51 -0.15
C CYS A 83 12.91 4.34 0.87
N ILE A 84 13.34 5.58 1.12
CA ILE A 84 12.66 6.50 2.04
C ILE A 84 11.25 6.82 1.54
N LYS A 85 11.08 7.07 0.25
CA LYS A 85 9.77 7.32 -0.36
C LYS A 85 8.81 6.16 -0.15
N LEU A 86 9.26 4.95 -0.46
CA LEU A 86 8.41 3.75 -0.33
C LEU A 86 8.07 3.48 1.13
N LYS A 87 9.04 3.62 2.02
CA LYS A 87 8.83 3.43 3.45
C LYS A 87 7.79 4.43 3.98
N GLY A 88 7.89 5.70 3.55
CA GLY A 88 6.92 6.74 3.91
C GLY A 88 5.52 6.43 3.39
N SER A 89 5.40 6.01 2.14
CA SER A 89 4.12 5.63 1.55
C SER A 89 3.49 4.45 2.30
N ALA A 90 4.29 3.44 2.63
CA ALA A 90 3.82 2.27 3.39
C ALA A 90 3.34 2.69 4.79
N ALA A 91 4.08 3.58 5.46
CA ALA A 91 3.70 4.09 6.78
C ALA A 91 2.37 4.86 6.72
N CYS A 92 2.13 5.62 5.65
CA CYS A 92 0.91 6.42 5.51
C CYS A 92 -0.37 5.58 5.43
N ILE A 93 -0.28 4.32 5.05
CA ILE A 93 -1.44 3.43 4.92
C ILE A 93 -1.40 2.29 5.94
N GLY A 94 -0.35 2.18 6.73
CA GLY A 94 -0.20 1.10 7.70
C GLY A 94 0.24 -0.23 7.09
N ALA A 95 0.89 -0.21 5.92
CA ALA A 95 1.44 -1.41 5.27
C ALA A 95 2.73 -1.84 5.97
N CYS A 96 2.60 -2.43 7.15
CA CYS A 96 3.71 -2.66 8.07
C CYS A 96 4.75 -3.66 7.54
N ARG A 97 4.33 -4.71 6.83
CA ARG A 97 5.29 -5.68 6.27
C ARG A 97 6.12 -5.05 5.16
N LEU A 98 5.48 -4.26 4.29
CA LEU A 98 6.21 -3.54 3.24
C LEU A 98 7.18 -2.52 3.86
N ARG A 99 6.74 -1.79 4.88
CA ARG A 99 7.59 -0.86 5.61
C ARG A 99 8.81 -1.57 6.20
N ASN A 100 8.61 -2.73 6.80
CA ASN A 100 9.71 -3.51 7.40
C ASN A 100 10.69 -4.00 6.33
N ALA A 101 10.19 -4.41 5.16
CA ALA A 101 11.04 -4.81 4.04
C ALA A 101 11.94 -3.66 3.59
N CYS A 102 11.44 -2.42 3.62
CA CYS A 102 12.25 -1.23 3.32
C CYS A 102 13.38 -1.03 4.32
N THR A 103 13.21 -1.43 5.56
CA THR A 103 14.27 -1.34 6.58
C THR A 103 15.47 -2.22 6.22
N TYR A 104 15.22 -3.43 5.71
CA TYR A 104 16.29 -4.32 5.25
C TYR A 104 17.00 -3.76 4.02
N LEU A 105 16.26 -3.16 3.10
CA LEU A 105 16.86 -2.50 1.94
C LEU A 105 17.77 -1.35 2.37
N ARG A 106 17.32 -0.55 3.34
CA ARG A 106 18.12 0.55 3.87
C ARG A 106 19.47 0.05 4.41
N GLN A 107 19.46 -1.05 5.15
CA GLN A 107 20.69 -1.63 5.68
C GLN A 107 21.62 -2.07 4.55
N ALA A 108 21.08 -2.71 3.52
CA ALA A 108 21.85 -3.14 2.35
C ALA A 108 22.47 -1.96 1.61
N ILE A 109 21.74 -0.85 1.52
CA ILE A 109 22.22 0.40 0.92
C ILE A 109 23.38 0.98 1.74
N ASP A 110 23.24 1.02 3.06
CA ASP A 110 24.28 1.51 3.97
C ASP A 110 25.56 0.67 3.83
N ASP A 111 25.42 -0.63 3.65
CA ASP A 111 26.52 -1.56 3.44
C ASP A 111 27.08 -1.52 2.01
N LYS A 112 26.42 -0.78 1.12
CA LYS A 112 26.78 -0.69 -0.31
C LYS A 112 26.93 -2.07 -0.95
N SER A 113 26.05 -3.00 -0.55
CA SER A 113 26.02 -4.36 -1.06
C SER A 113 24.95 -4.50 -2.13
N ARG A 114 25.37 -4.61 -3.39
CA ARG A 114 24.45 -4.81 -4.51
C ARG A 114 23.64 -6.10 -4.34
N ASP A 115 24.31 -7.20 -3.96
CA ASP A 115 23.64 -8.50 -3.79
C ASP A 115 22.57 -8.44 -2.71
N GLN A 116 22.86 -7.81 -1.57
CA GLN A 116 21.89 -7.64 -0.49
C GLN A 116 20.75 -6.71 -0.90
N CYS A 117 21.06 -5.66 -1.67
CA CYS A 117 20.01 -4.78 -2.22
C CYS A 117 19.07 -5.55 -3.15
N CYS A 118 19.60 -6.43 -4.00
CA CYS A 118 18.78 -7.26 -4.89
C CYS A 118 17.86 -8.17 -4.09
N LEU A 119 18.35 -8.82 -3.03
CA LEU A 119 17.54 -9.67 -2.19
C LEU A 119 16.44 -8.87 -1.47
N ALA A 120 16.80 -7.72 -0.91
CA ALA A 120 15.84 -6.86 -0.22
C ALA A 120 14.78 -6.30 -1.18
N LEU A 121 15.18 -5.96 -2.41
CA LEU A 121 14.25 -5.49 -3.43
C LEU A 121 13.27 -6.60 -3.85
N ASN A 122 13.73 -7.84 -3.95
CA ASN A 122 12.85 -8.97 -4.23
C ASN A 122 11.80 -9.15 -3.14
N ASP A 123 12.18 -8.99 -1.88
CA ASP A 123 11.25 -9.05 -0.74
C ASP A 123 10.22 -7.92 -0.83
N ILE A 124 10.65 -6.71 -1.17
CA ILE A 124 9.78 -5.55 -1.35
C ILE A 124 8.75 -5.83 -2.46
N LYS A 125 9.20 -6.35 -3.59
CA LYS A 125 8.34 -6.70 -4.73
C LYS A 125 7.29 -7.73 -4.32
N GLN A 126 7.69 -8.72 -3.55
CA GLN A 126 6.79 -9.77 -3.06
C GLN A 126 5.76 -9.19 -2.09
N GLU A 127 6.18 -8.34 -1.14
CA GLU A 127 5.26 -7.71 -0.20
C GLU A 127 4.28 -6.78 -0.90
N TYR A 128 4.74 -6.02 -1.90
CA TYR A 128 3.87 -5.20 -2.72
C TYR A 128 2.83 -6.05 -3.45
N ASN A 129 3.26 -7.16 -4.04
CA ASN A 129 2.36 -8.07 -4.76
C ASN A 129 1.28 -8.65 -3.85
N TYR A 130 1.61 -8.97 -2.60
CA TYR A 130 0.63 -9.46 -1.63
C TYR A 130 -0.43 -8.42 -1.29
N LEU A 131 -0.07 -7.15 -1.31
CA LEU A 131 -0.98 -6.05 -1.01
C LEU A 131 -1.89 -5.68 -2.21
N GLN A 132 -1.41 -5.87 -3.42
CA GLN A 132 -2.03 -5.32 -4.62
C GLN A 132 -3.47 -5.78 -4.82
N SER A 133 -3.71 -7.07 -4.81
CA SER A 133 -5.04 -7.62 -5.05
C SER A 133 -6.02 -7.31 -3.91
N PRO A 134 -5.66 -7.53 -2.63
CA PRO A 134 -6.57 -7.18 -1.53
C PRO A 134 -6.89 -5.69 -1.46
N LEU A 135 -5.92 -4.82 -1.69
CA LEU A 135 -6.16 -3.38 -1.67
C LEU A 135 -7.01 -2.93 -2.86
N ASP A 136 -6.80 -3.52 -4.04
CA ASP A 136 -7.65 -3.24 -5.20
C ASP A 136 -9.10 -3.66 -4.93
N ASN A 137 -9.29 -4.79 -4.26
CA ASN A 137 -10.61 -5.28 -3.86
C ASN A 137 -11.29 -4.29 -2.91
N ILE A 138 -10.57 -3.83 -1.88
CA ILE A 138 -11.07 -2.85 -0.92
C ILE A 138 -11.36 -1.51 -1.63
N PHE A 139 -10.50 -1.10 -2.56
CA PHE A 139 -10.69 0.11 -3.35
C PHE A 139 -12.03 0.06 -4.12
N LYS A 140 -12.30 -1.03 -4.82
CA LYS A 140 -13.52 -1.19 -5.60
C LYS A 140 -14.77 -1.21 -4.71
N LEU A 141 -14.67 -1.86 -3.56
CA LEU A 141 -15.74 -1.91 -2.58
C LEU A 141 -16.04 -0.53 -2.01
N GLU A 142 -15.01 0.21 -1.65
CA GLU A 142 -15.16 1.58 -1.14
C GLU A 142 -15.69 2.52 -2.22
N GLN A 143 -15.29 2.35 -3.48
CA GLN A 143 -15.84 3.11 -4.60
C GLN A 143 -17.36 2.96 -4.69
N GLU A 144 -17.86 1.74 -4.56
CA GLU A 144 -19.31 1.49 -4.60
C GLU A 144 -20.02 2.17 -3.41
N ILE A 145 -19.42 2.07 -2.22
CA ILE A 145 -19.99 2.72 -1.01
C ILE A 145 -20.07 4.24 -1.20
N VAL A 146 -18.97 4.85 -1.65
CA VAL A 146 -18.89 6.30 -1.86
C VAL A 146 -19.85 6.76 -2.94
N SER A 147 -19.98 5.98 -4.02
CA SER A 147 -20.92 6.26 -5.12
C SER A 147 -22.34 6.34 -4.61
N ARG A 148 -22.74 5.46 -3.69
CA ARG A 148 -24.08 5.48 -3.10
C ARG A 148 -24.28 6.66 -2.16
N GLU A 149 -23.28 7.00 -1.36
CA GLU A 149 -23.31 8.16 -0.47
C GLU A 149 -23.47 9.45 -1.28
N ALA A 150 -22.73 9.58 -2.38
CA ALA A 150 -22.80 10.74 -3.26
C ALA A 150 -24.18 10.89 -3.93
N SER A 151 -24.84 9.78 -4.28
CA SER A 151 -26.15 9.82 -4.92
C SER A 151 -27.29 10.18 -3.97
N LYS A 152 -27.04 10.14 -2.65
CA LYS A 152 -28.04 10.51 -1.63
C LYS A 152 -28.00 12.00 -1.27
N SER A 153 -27.00 12.72 -1.70
CA SER A 153 -26.85 14.14 -1.39
C SER A 153 -27.54 15.07 -2.38
#